data_436f80ef9e4a6d400930a79eb6fba2e4
#
_entry.id   436f80ef9e4a6d400930a79eb6fba2e4
#
_cell.length_a   1.000
_cell.length_b   1.000
_cell.length_c   1.000
_cell.angle_alpha   90.00
_cell.angle_beta   90.00
_cell.angle_gamma   90.00
#
_symmetry.space_group_name_H-M   'P 1'
#
loop_
_entity.id
_entity.type
_entity.pdbx_description
1 polymer ?
#
loop_
_entity_poly.entity_id
_entity_poly.type
_entity_poly.pdbx_seq_one_letter_code
_entity_poly.pdbx_strand_id
1 'polypeptide(L)'
;TDSIIRIGNHIYHLECQSTKDETMVIRMFEYDISIALEHASFAKHAIWEIEFPQSCVLYIRNHRSLPDFHEAIVKFADGQKIRYRVPIIQAKKYTVDRIFEKRLLILLPYHILRYEHFLKHNGTDLKKV
;
A
#
# COMPACT_ATOMS: atom_id res chain seq x y z
N THR A 1 -1.58 7.15 -9.01
CA THR A 1 -0.18 6.76 -9.15
C THR A 1 0.21 5.76 -8.08
N ASP A 2 0.59 4.60 -8.50
CA ASP A 2 1.07 3.50 -7.68
C ASP A 2 2.58 3.57 -7.50
N SER A 3 3.06 3.01 -6.42
CA SER A 3 4.48 2.88 -6.15
C SER A 3 4.80 1.46 -5.73
N ILE A 4 5.81 0.89 -6.36
CA ILE A 4 6.35 -0.42 -6.01
C ILE A 4 7.73 -0.20 -5.43
N ILE A 5 7.94 -0.65 -4.20
CA ILE A 5 9.19 -0.46 -3.46
C ILE A 5 9.70 -1.82 -3.03
N ARG A 6 10.99 -2.06 -3.28
CA ARG A 6 11.67 -3.25 -2.76
C ARG A 6 12.53 -2.86 -1.56
N ILE A 7 12.32 -3.54 -0.44
CA ILE A 7 13.15 -3.41 0.75
C ILE A 7 13.62 -4.81 1.14
N GLY A 8 14.91 -5.09 0.93
CA GLY A 8 15.45 -6.44 1.09
C GLY A 8 14.80 -7.42 0.12
N ASN A 9 14.22 -8.49 0.65
CA ASN A 9 13.50 -9.50 -0.13
C ASN A 9 11.99 -9.25 -0.21
N HIS A 10 11.52 -8.14 0.35
CA HIS A 10 10.10 -7.81 0.38
C HIS A 10 9.74 -6.78 -0.68
N ILE A 11 8.63 -7.01 -1.36
CA ILE A 11 8.05 -6.09 -2.32
C ILE A 11 6.83 -5.46 -1.68
N TYR A 12 6.76 -4.14 -1.74
CA TYR A 12 5.65 -3.35 -1.23
C TYR A 12 4.97 -2.63 -2.38
N HIS A 13 3.66 -2.70 -2.41
CA HIS A 13 2.85 -1.99 -3.38
C HIS A 13 1.95 -0.98 -2.67
N LEU A 14 2.12 0.27 -3.01
CA LEU A 14 1.34 1.37 -2.44
C LEU A 14 0.55 2.06 -3.53
N GLU A 15 -0.76 2.11 -3.35
CA GLU A 15 -1.66 2.86 -4.22
C GLU A 15 -2.20 4.08 -3.47
N CYS A 16 -2.08 5.26 -4.08
CA CYS A 16 -2.60 6.50 -3.52
C CYS A 16 -3.97 6.82 -4.09
N GLN A 17 -4.91 7.13 -3.22
CA GLN A 17 -6.28 7.48 -3.57
C GLN A 17 -6.70 8.78 -2.90
N SER A 18 -7.43 9.63 -3.62
CA SER A 18 -8.00 10.85 -3.07
C SER A 18 -9.49 10.69 -2.73
N THR A 19 -10.20 9.83 -3.43
CA THR A 19 -11.64 9.60 -3.25
C THR A 19 -11.90 8.13 -2.88
N LYS A 20 -12.93 7.90 -2.07
CA LYS A 20 -13.34 6.55 -1.71
C LYS A 20 -13.81 5.79 -2.95
N ASP A 21 -13.26 4.60 -3.16
CA ASP A 21 -13.60 3.72 -4.27
C ASP A 21 -13.66 2.28 -3.76
N GLU A 22 -14.86 1.70 -3.75
CA GLU A 22 -15.09 0.34 -3.26
C GLU A 22 -14.57 -0.72 -4.22
N THR A 23 -14.34 -0.37 -5.49
CA THR A 23 -13.74 -1.27 -6.48
C THR A 23 -12.21 -1.32 -6.39
N MET A 24 -11.64 -0.56 -5.47
CA MET A 24 -10.20 -0.46 -5.29
C MET A 24 -9.56 -1.82 -5.01
N VAL A 25 -10.23 -2.69 -4.27
CA VAL A 25 -9.74 -4.04 -3.97
C VAL A 25 -9.55 -4.86 -5.25
N ILE A 26 -10.41 -4.70 -6.24
CA ILE A 26 -10.32 -5.42 -7.52
C ILE A 26 -9.07 -4.95 -8.28
N ARG A 27 -8.84 -3.65 -8.33
CA ARG A 27 -7.65 -3.08 -8.97
C ARG A 27 -6.37 -3.52 -8.25
N MET A 28 -6.37 -3.50 -6.93
CA MET A 28 -5.23 -3.95 -6.14
C MET A 28 -4.92 -5.42 -6.36
N PHE A 29 -5.95 -6.25 -6.43
CA PHE A 29 -5.80 -7.68 -6.70
C PHE A 29 -5.17 -7.93 -8.08
N GLU A 30 -5.63 -7.22 -9.10
CA GLU A 30 -5.08 -7.30 -10.46
C GLU A 30 -3.61 -6.89 -10.49
N TYR A 31 -3.26 -5.78 -9.86
CA TYR A 31 -1.87 -5.31 -9.77
C TYR A 31 -0.99 -6.28 -8.98
N ASP A 32 -1.48 -6.77 -7.85
CA ASP A 32 -0.73 -7.69 -6.99
C ASP A 32 -0.45 -9.02 -7.67
N ILE A 33 -1.41 -9.55 -8.45
CA ILE A 33 -1.18 -10.72 -9.29
C ILE A 33 -0.08 -10.45 -10.31
N SER A 34 -0.13 -9.32 -11.00
CA SER A 34 0.87 -8.96 -12.00
C SER A 34 2.26 -8.88 -11.41
N ILE A 35 2.40 -8.24 -10.26
CA ILE A 35 3.67 -8.16 -9.53
C ILE A 35 4.15 -9.54 -9.10
N ALA A 36 3.25 -10.34 -8.56
CA ALA A 36 3.57 -11.69 -8.08
C ALA A 36 4.06 -12.60 -9.22
N LEU A 37 3.44 -12.50 -10.39
CA LEU A 37 3.82 -13.30 -11.55
C LEU A 37 5.18 -12.91 -12.12
N GLU A 38 5.56 -11.63 -12.07
CA GLU A 38 6.90 -11.20 -12.47
C GLU A 38 8.01 -11.79 -11.60
N HIS A 39 7.70 -12.12 -10.35
CA HIS A 39 8.64 -12.65 -9.37
C HIS A 39 8.37 -14.11 -9.01
N ALA A 40 7.53 -14.80 -9.79
CA ALA A 40 7.23 -16.20 -9.57
C ALA A 40 8.51 -17.04 -9.67
N SER A 41 8.67 -17.96 -8.74
CA SER A 41 9.83 -18.86 -8.68
C SER A 41 9.42 -20.31 -8.86
N PHE A 42 10.29 -21.07 -9.52
CA PHE A 42 10.08 -22.49 -9.72
C PHE A 42 10.51 -23.25 -8.48
N ALA A 43 9.57 -23.91 -7.82
CA ALA A 43 9.84 -24.83 -6.75
C ALA A 43 10.07 -26.26 -7.30
N LYS A 44 10.43 -27.18 -6.42
CA LYS A 44 10.64 -28.58 -6.79
C LYS A 44 9.34 -29.22 -7.34
N HIS A 45 9.49 -30.22 -8.21
CA HIS A 45 8.38 -31.03 -8.76
C HIS A 45 7.36 -30.26 -9.61
N ALA A 46 7.86 -29.35 -10.45
CA ALA A 46 7.04 -28.56 -11.37
C ALA A 46 5.98 -27.68 -10.66
N ILE A 47 6.25 -27.28 -9.43
CA ILE A 47 5.38 -26.37 -8.69
C ILE A 47 6.00 -24.97 -8.73
N TRP A 48 5.19 -23.98 -9.09
CA TRP A 48 5.58 -22.57 -9.04
C TRP A 48 5.07 -21.95 -7.75
N GLU A 49 5.91 -21.13 -7.15
CA GLU A 49 5.54 -20.31 -6.01
C GLU A 49 5.27 -18.89 -6.49
N ILE A 50 4.14 -18.36 -6.10
CA ILE A 50 3.68 -17.02 -6.45
C ILE A 50 3.40 -16.28 -5.14
N GLU A 51 4.23 -15.30 -4.85
CA GLU A 51 4.14 -14.54 -3.61
C GLU A 51 3.59 -13.15 -3.91
N PHE A 52 2.50 -12.78 -3.25
CA PHE A 52 1.92 -11.46 -3.38
C PHE A 52 2.77 -10.42 -2.64
N PRO A 53 2.87 -9.19 -3.18
CA PRO A 53 3.51 -8.12 -2.45
C PRO A 53 2.70 -7.74 -1.21
N GLN A 54 3.34 -7.05 -0.29
CA GLN A 54 2.61 -6.37 0.78
C GLN A 54 2.04 -5.07 0.22
N SER A 55 0.73 -4.97 0.21
CA SER A 55 0.04 -3.86 -0.42
C SER A 55 -0.75 -3.05 0.58
N CYS A 56 -0.90 -1.77 0.31
CA CYS A 56 -1.82 -0.91 1.04
C CYS A 56 -2.36 0.19 0.14
N VAL A 57 -3.51 0.73 0.51
CA VAL A 57 -4.11 1.90 -0.12
C VAL A 57 -3.97 3.07 0.83
N LEU A 58 -3.31 4.12 0.35
CA LEU A 58 -3.12 5.34 1.10
C LEU A 58 -4.13 6.38 0.64
N TYR A 59 -5.00 6.78 1.54
CA TYR A 59 -5.92 7.90 1.30
C TYR A 59 -5.26 9.20 1.76
N ILE A 60 -5.08 10.11 0.81
CA ILE A 60 -4.41 11.39 1.04
C ILE A 60 -5.33 12.33 1.81
N ARG A 61 -6.63 12.26 1.55
CA ARG A 61 -7.64 13.07 2.21
C ARG A 61 -8.33 12.28 3.32
N ASN A 62 -8.74 12.99 4.37
CA ASN A 62 -9.55 12.39 5.42
C ASN A 62 -10.95 12.06 4.91
N HIS A 63 -11.35 10.82 5.15
CA HIS A 63 -12.71 10.34 4.93
C HIS A 63 -13.24 9.79 6.26
N ARG A 64 -14.45 10.18 6.65
CA ARG A 64 -15.00 9.82 7.97
C ARG A 64 -15.38 8.35 8.13
N SER A 65 -15.60 7.65 7.04
CA SER A 65 -16.17 6.30 7.06
C SER A 65 -15.35 5.27 6.27
N LEU A 66 -14.01 5.41 6.27
CA LEU A 66 -13.15 4.39 5.67
C LEU A 66 -13.02 3.21 6.62
N PRO A 67 -13.22 1.98 6.15
CA PRO A 67 -12.89 0.78 6.91
C PRO A 67 -11.38 0.62 7.06
N ASP A 68 -10.94 -0.34 7.86
CA ASP A 68 -9.51 -0.62 8.04
C ASP A 68 -8.91 -1.39 6.85
N PHE A 69 -9.75 -2.09 6.10
CA PHE A 69 -9.32 -2.91 4.97
C PHE A 69 -10.30 -2.81 3.81
N HIS A 70 -9.76 -2.85 2.60
CA HIS A 70 -10.49 -3.30 1.43
C HIS A 70 -10.44 -4.82 1.37
N GLU A 71 -11.55 -5.49 1.17
CA GLU A 71 -11.62 -6.94 1.22
C GLU A 71 -12.32 -7.54 0.00
N ALA A 72 -11.82 -8.68 -0.44
CA ALA A 72 -12.46 -9.53 -1.43
C ALA A 72 -12.32 -10.99 -1.02
N ILE A 73 -13.30 -11.81 -1.38
CA ILE A 73 -13.21 -13.26 -1.21
C ILE A 73 -12.99 -13.88 -2.58
N VAL A 74 -11.84 -14.54 -2.73
CA VAL A 74 -11.50 -15.28 -3.94
C VAL A 74 -11.99 -16.72 -3.77
N LYS A 75 -12.87 -17.15 -4.65
CA LYS A 75 -13.43 -18.51 -4.64
C LYS A 75 -12.88 -19.29 -5.80
N PHE A 76 -12.40 -20.50 -5.54
CA PHE A 76 -11.93 -21.42 -6.54
C PHE A 76 -12.99 -22.48 -6.86
N ALA A 77 -12.92 -23.03 -8.05
CA ALA A 77 -13.92 -24.00 -8.52
C ALA A 77 -13.99 -25.28 -7.67
N ASP A 78 -12.90 -25.65 -7.00
CA ASP A 78 -12.83 -26.82 -6.10
C ASP A 78 -13.38 -26.53 -4.68
N GLY A 79 -13.89 -25.33 -4.43
CA GLY A 79 -14.45 -24.93 -3.15
C GLY A 79 -13.48 -24.20 -2.21
N GLN A 80 -12.21 -24.11 -2.57
CA GLN A 80 -11.27 -23.30 -1.79
C GLN A 80 -11.65 -21.82 -1.82
N LYS A 81 -11.45 -21.14 -0.70
CA LYS A 81 -11.70 -19.70 -0.57
C LYS A 81 -10.54 -19.03 0.15
N ILE A 82 -10.18 -17.87 -0.33
CA ILE A 82 -9.15 -17.04 0.28
C ILE A 82 -9.73 -15.64 0.47
N ARG A 83 -9.50 -15.06 1.65
CA ARG A 83 -9.82 -13.66 1.90
C ARG A 83 -8.61 -12.83 1.55
N TYR A 84 -8.76 -11.98 0.52
CA TYR A 84 -7.76 -11.01 0.13
C TYR A 84 -8.08 -9.68 0.80
N ARG A 85 -7.13 -9.17 1.58
CA ARG A 85 -7.30 -7.96 2.36
C ARG A 85 -6.17 -6.98 2.06
N VAL A 86 -6.53 -5.73 1.81
CA VAL A 86 -5.57 -4.65 1.59
C VAL A 86 -5.80 -3.59 2.68
N PRO A 87 -4.79 -3.33 3.53
CA PRO A 87 -4.91 -2.29 4.56
C PRO A 87 -5.20 -0.93 3.95
N ILE A 88 -6.06 -0.18 4.61
CA ILE A 88 -6.36 1.21 4.28
C ILE A 88 -5.68 2.10 5.30
N ILE A 89 -4.93 3.07 4.81
CA ILE A 89 -4.18 4.00 5.64
C ILE A 89 -4.56 5.41 5.23
N GLN A 90 -4.80 6.26 6.22
CA GLN A 90 -5.04 7.69 6.02
C GLN A 90 -3.78 8.46 6.40
N ALA A 91 -3.15 9.12 5.43
CA ALA A 91 -1.84 9.75 5.60
C ALA A 91 -1.80 10.78 6.73
N LYS A 92 -2.89 11.52 6.91
CA LYS A 92 -2.95 12.60 7.92
C LYS A 92 -2.99 12.11 9.37
N LYS A 93 -3.26 10.83 9.60
CA LYS A 93 -3.35 10.25 10.95
C LYS A 93 -2.01 9.80 11.52
N TYR A 94 -0.95 9.78 10.70
CA TYR A 94 0.32 9.21 11.11
C TYR A 94 1.42 10.26 11.18
N THR A 95 2.13 10.27 12.29
CA THR A 95 3.41 10.96 12.47
C THR A 95 4.55 10.00 12.13
N VAL A 96 5.77 10.52 12.00
CA VAL A 96 6.96 9.69 11.76
C VAL A 96 7.11 8.62 12.84
N ASP A 97 6.95 8.98 14.11
CA ASP A 97 7.07 8.04 15.23
C ASP A 97 6.04 6.92 15.15
N ARG A 98 4.81 7.25 14.79
CA ARG A 98 3.75 6.28 14.57
C ARG A 98 4.02 5.31 13.42
N ILE A 99 4.64 5.82 12.35
CA ILE A 99 5.05 5.00 11.21
C ILE A 99 6.07 3.95 11.65
N PHE A 100 7.06 4.35 12.44
CA PHE A 100 8.05 3.41 12.98
C PHE A 100 7.43 2.43 13.98
N GLU A 101 6.61 2.90 14.90
CA GLU A 101 5.91 2.05 15.87
C GLU A 101 5.09 0.95 15.21
N LYS A 102 4.37 1.28 14.16
CA LYS A 102 3.49 0.35 13.43
C LYS A 102 4.20 -0.38 12.30
N ARG A 103 5.49 -0.16 12.11
CA ARG A 103 6.29 -0.73 11.01
C ARG A 103 5.72 -0.37 9.62
N LEU A 104 5.19 0.81 9.48
CA LEU A 104 4.61 1.31 8.23
C LEU A 104 5.66 2.04 7.38
N LEU A 105 6.82 1.44 7.23
CA LEU A 105 7.98 2.07 6.57
C LEU A 105 7.71 2.50 5.14
N ILE A 106 6.76 1.84 4.48
CA ILE A 106 6.32 2.20 3.13
C ILE A 106 5.75 3.62 3.05
N LEU A 107 5.31 4.18 4.17
CA LEU A 107 4.75 5.53 4.21
C LEU A 107 5.82 6.62 4.32
N LEU A 108 7.05 6.28 4.64
CA LEU A 108 8.12 7.26 4.82
C LEU A 108 8.33 8.17 3.60
N PRO A 109 8.38 7.66 2.36
CA PRO A 109 8.52 8.53 1.19
C PRO A 109 7.39 9.55 1.07
N TYR A 110 6.17 9.17 1.40
CA TYR A 110 5.01 10.06 1.36
C TYR A 110 5.07 11.11 2.46
N HIS A 111 5.55 10.75 3.62
CA HIS A 111 5.75 11.69 4.72
C HIS A 111 6.79 12.75 4.36
N ILE A 112 7.89 12.33 3.72
CA ILE A 112 8.94 13.23 3.25
C ILE A 112 8.39 14.20 2.20
N LEU A 113 7.64 13.70 1.20
CA LEU A 113 7.02 14.53 0.16
C LEU A 113 6.06 15.55 0.76
N ARG A 114 5.29 15.17 1.76
CA ARG A 114 4.38 16.06 2.49
C ARG A 114 5.15 17.14 3.24
N TYR A 115 6.28 16.80 3.82
CA TYR A 115 7.15 17.75 4.50
C TYR A 115 7.78 18.73 3.51
N GLU A 116 8.26 18.28 2.37
CA GLU A 116 8.75 19.13 1.30
C GLU A 116 7.70 20.13 0.80
N HIS A 117 6.47 19.65 0.62
CA HIS A 117 5.36 20.52 0.24
C HIS A 117 5.11 21.61 1.29
N PHE A 118 5.15 21.25 2.56
CA PHE A 118 5.05 22.19 3.67
C PHE A 118 6.19 23.22 3.63
N LEU A 119 7.42 22.79 3.41
CA LEU A 119 8.58 23.66 3.29
C LEU A 119 8.47 24.63 2.10
N LYS A 120 7.97 24.18 0.97
CA LYS A 120 7.77 25.03 -0.21
C LYS A 120 6.73 26.11 0.02
N HIS A 121 5.69 25.83 0.79
CA HIS A 121 4.60 26.78 1.05
C HIS A 121 4.91 27.71 2.22
N ASN A 122 5.71 27.27 3.17
CA ASN A 122 6.09 28.03 4.38
C ASN A 122 7.59 28.37 4.41
N GLY A 123 8.25 28.33 3.27
CA GLY A 123 9.71 28.48 3.18
C GLY A 123 10.26 29.83 3.64
N THR A 124 9.41 30.84 3.82
CA THR A 124 9.79 32.11 4.40
C THR A 124 9.96 32.04 5.93
N ASP A 125 9.27 31.10 6.58
CA ASP A 125 9.33 30.98 8.04
C ASP A 125 10.51 30.14 8.52
N LEU A 126 11.04 29.27 7.67
CA LEU A 126 12.20 28.43 7.98
C LEU A 126 13.55 29.15 7.81
N LYS A 127 13.57 30.24 7.08
CA LYS A 127 14.78 31.08 6.98
C LYS A 127 15.02 31.97 8.22
N LYS A 128 14.08 31.97 9.16
CA LYS A 128 14.18 32.72 10.43
C LYS A 128 14.63 31.85 11.60
N VAL A 129 14.89 30.58 11.38
CA VAL A 129 15.49 29.66 12.33
C VAL A 129 16.91 29.29 11.86
#